data_44ceead4c564516f87ab23b526cd7d71
#
_entry.id   44ceead4c564516f87ab23b526cd7d71
#
_cell.length_a   1.000
_cell.length_b   1.000
_cell.length_c   1.000
_cell.angle_alpha   90.00
_cell.angle_beta   90.00
_cell.angle_gamma   90.00
#
_symmetry.space_group_name_H-M   'P 1'
#
loop_
_entity.id
_entity.type
_entity.pdbx_description
1 polymer ?
#
loop_
_entity_poly.entity_id
_entity_poly.type
_entity_poly.pdbx_seq_one_letter_code
_entity_poly.pdbx_strand_id
1 'polypeptide(L)'
;MIRVLLVDDQELVRTGLRGILRGPFGFEVVGECADGGEVIAAVEATAPDVVLMDVRMPFTDGVQATRQLRQREGSPPVLALTTFDDDQALAGMLRAGASGFVLKGVPAEDLQRAVRMVAEGGAWLDPAVTGRVLATYRSAPAAAGSAGQDPDLDALTGRELEVLALIGRGRTNGEIAAELFVSEGTVKTHVNHVFTKLRLRDRAAAVVFAFDHGLVKRPG
;
A
#
# COMPACT_ATOMS: atom_id res chain seq x y z
N MET A 1 18.28 -4.25 5.66
CA MET A 1 18.26 -2.88 5.12
C MET A 1 17.18 -2.86 4.08
N ILE A 2 16.24 -1.90 4.14
CA ILE A 2 15.11 -1.82 3.21
C ILE A 2 15.58 -1.18 1.90
N ARG A 3 15.37 -1.88 0.79
CA ARG A 3 15.77 -1.47 -0.55
C ARG A 3 14.64 -0.65 -1.20
N VAL A 4 14.93 0.59 -1.54
CA VAL A 4 13.93 1.56 -2.02
C VAL A 4 14.24 1.97 -3.45
N LEU A 5 13.28 1.84 -4.36
CA LEU A 5 13.31 2.46 -5.68
C LEU A 5 12.60 3.82 -5.61
N LEU A 6 13.27 4.89 -6.01
CA LEU A 6 12.68 6.23 -6.07
C LEU A 6 12.20 6.53 -7.49
N VAL A 7 10.96 7.00 -7.61
CA VAL A 7 10.36 7.37 -8.90
C VAL A 7 9.71 8.74 -8.76
N ASP A 8 10.32 9.75 -9.35
CA ASP A 8 9.86 11.15 -9.32
C ASP A 8 10.56 11.90 -10.48
N ASP A 9 9.84 12.70 -11.24
CA ASP A 9 10.42 13.45 -12.36
C ASP A 9 11.34 14.60 -11.91
N GLN A 10 11.20 15.06 -10.66
CA GLN A 10 11.97 16.16 -10.10
C GLN A 10 13.26 15.68 -9.43
N GLU A 11 14.40 15.98 -10.01
CA GLU A 11 15.71 15.61 -9.47
C GLU A 11 15.95 16.12 -8.04
N LEU A 12 15.47 17.34 -7.73
CA LEU A 12 15.60 17.93 -6.41
C LEU A 12 14.86 17.10 -5.34
N VAL A 13 13.68 16.58 -5.68
CA VAL A 13 12.89 15.71 -4.80
C VAL A 13 13.62 14.40 -4.57
N ARG A 14 14.10 13.73 -5.63
CA ARG A 14 14.89 12.50 -5.50
C ARG A 14 16.13 12.70 -4.64
N THR A 15 16.84 13.84 -4.81
CA THR A 15 18.01 14.19 -3.97
C THR A 15 17.63 14.34 -2.50
N GLY A 16 16.50 15.00 -2.20
CA GLY A 16 15.99 15.13 -0.84
C GLY A 16 15.63 13.76 -0.23
N LEU A 17 14.94 12.93 -0.99
CA LEU A 17 14.55 11.58 -0.57
C LEU A 17 15.76 10.67 -0.29
N ARG A 18 16.81 10.73 -1.11
CA ARG A 18 18.10 10.04 -0.82
C ARG A 18 18.71 10.48 0.50
N GLY A 19 18.62 11.76 0.82
CA GLY A 19 19.11 12.29 2.11
C GLY A 19 18.34 11.74 3.29
N ILE A 20 17.05 11.46 3.15
CA ILE A 20 16.17 10.92 4.19
C ILE A 20 16.31 9.39 4.29
N LEU A 21 16.32 8.69 3.13
CA LEU A 21 16.30 7.23 3.04
C LEU A 21 17.72 6.68 2.81
N ARG A 22 18.54 6.68 3.87
CA ARG A 22 19.95 6.31 3.81
C ARG A 22 20.34 5.27 4.86
N GLY A 23 21.53 4.67 4.69
CA GLY A 23 22.07 3.57 5.49
C GLY A 23 21.95 3.71 7.01
N PRO A 24 22.33 4.84 7.65
CA PRO A 24 22.18 5.02 9.08
C PRO A 24 20.76 4.85 9.62
N PHE A 25 19.76 5.02 8.77
CA PHE A 25 18.34 4.82 9.11
C PHE A 25 17.78 3.48 8.65
N GLY A 26 18.63 2.58 8.11
CA GLY A 26 18.24 1.24 7.70
C GLY A 26 17.66 1.14 6.29
N PHE A 27 17.92 2.13 5.41
CA PHE A 27 17.47 2.17 4.04
C PHE A 27 18.62 2.18 3.05
N GLU A 28 18.36 1.66 1.84
CA GLU A 28 19.24 1.73 0.69
C GLU A 28 18.42 2.13 -0.54
N VAL A 29 18.74 3.26 -1.15
CA VAL A 29 18.17 3.62 -2.45
C VAL A 29 18.91 2.84 -3.52
N VAL A 30 18.24 1.85 -4.11
CA VAL A 30 18.82 0.88 -5.06
C VAL A 30 18.65 1.31 -6.51
N GLY A 31 17.84 2.33 -6.77
CA GLY A 31 17.63 2.88 -8.11
C GLY A 31 16.79 4.14 -8.08
N GLU A 32 16.83 4.87 -9.18
CA GLU A 32 16.04 6.08 -9.41
C GLU A 32 15.46 6.05 -10.83
N CYS A 33 14.21 6.49 -10.98
CA CYS A 33 13.54 6.70 -12.25
C CYS A 33 13.01 8.13 -12.32
N ALA A 34 13.09 8.75 -13.47
CA ALA A 34 12.51 10.07 -13.74
C ALA A 34 11.12 9.96 -14.40
N ASP A 35 10.70 8.74 -14.79
CA ASP A 35 9.42 8.50 -15.45
C ASP A 35 8.88 7.12 -15.07
N GLY A 36 7.55 6.99 -15.06
CA GLY A 36 6.87 5.72 -14.75
C GLY A 36 7.17 4.59 -15.74
N GLY A 37 7.52 4.92 -16.98
CA GLY A 37 7.89 3.94 -18.00
C GLY A 37 9.18 3.17 -17.71
N GLU A 38 10.06 3.71 -16.85
CA GLU A 38 11.32 3.09 -16.46
C GLU A 38 11.17 2.07 -15.32
N VAL A 39 10.05 2.14 -14.59
CA VAL A 39 9.87 1.43 -13.31
C VAL A 39 9.99 -0.08 -13.44
N ILE A 40 9.40 -0.67 -14.46
CA ILE A 40 9.41 -2.13 -14.64
C ILE A 40 10.85 -2.65 -14.79
N ALA A 41 11.62 -2.03 -15.67
CA ALA A 41 13.02 -2.42 -15.90
C ALA A 41 13.88 -2.18 -14.65
N ALA A 42 13.65 -1.08 -13.93
CA ALA A 42 14.35 -0.78 -12.69
C ALA A 42 14.04 -1.78 -11.58
N VAL A 43 12.78 -2.20 -11.42
CA VAL A 43 12.37 -3.23 -10.44
C VAL A 43 13.02 -4.57 -10.75
N GLU A 44 13.03 -4.98 -12.02
CA GLU A 44 13.68 -6.24 -12.45
C GLU A 44 15.21 -6.22 -12.20
N ALA A 45 15.86 -5.07 -12.44
CA ALA A 45 17.29 -4.93 -12.24
C ALA A 45 17.72 -4.83 -10.78
N THR A 46 16.89 -4.19 -9.94
CA THR A 46 17.31 -3.84 -8.57
C THR A 46 16.59 -4.61 -7.48
N ALA A 47 15.50 -5.33 -7.77
CA ALA A 47 14.69 -6.07 -6.81
C ALA A 47 14.45 -5.28 -5.49
N PRO A 48 13.75 -4.13 -5.53
CA PRO A 48 13.49 -3.30 -4.36
C PRO A 48 12.43 -3.95 -3.45
N ASP A 49 12.48 -3.65 -2.15
CA ASP A 49 11.45 -4.05 -1.18
C ASP A 49 10.21 -3.15 -1.25
N VAL A 50 10.37 -1.91 -1.74
CA VAL A 50 9.31 -0.93 -1.88
C VAL A 50 9.63 0.07 -2.98
N VAL A 51 8.61 0.50 -3.71
CA VAL A 51 8.70 1.60 -4.69
C VAL A 51 8.06 2.85 -4.10
N LEU A 52 8.82 3.93 -3.98
CA LEU A 52 8.33 5.25 -3.62
C LEU A 52 8.03 6.01 -4.91
N MET A 53 6.74 6.21 -5.20
CA MET A 53 6.24 6.61 -6.52
C MET A 53 5.57 7.97 -6.49
N ASP A 54 6.11 8.93 -7.22
CA ASP A 54 5.35 10.15 -7.50
C ASP A 54 4.11 9.83 -8.35
N VAL A 55 3.03 10.53 -8.05
CA VAL A 55 1.77 10.33 -8.76
C VAL A 55 1.76 11.09 -10.10
N ARG A 56 2.36 12.27 -10.13
CA ARG A 56 2.34 13.18 -11.29
C ARG A 56 3.69 13.23 -12.00
N MET A 57 3.79 12.54 -13.13
CA MET A 57 4.95 12.59 -14.02
C MET A 57 4.52 12.84 -15.46
N PRO A 58 5.39 13.45 -16.31
CA PRO A 58 4.98 13.99 -17.61
C PRO A 58 4.54 12.95 -18.66
N PHE A 59 5.21 11.80 -18.74
CA PHE A 59 4.99 10.81 -19.80
C PHE A 59 4.15 9.63 -19.30
N THR A 60 4.72 8.81 -18.44
CA THR A 60 3.99 7.72 -17.77
C THR A 60 3.79 8.11 -16.32
N ASP A 61 2.55 8.41 -15.95
CA ASP A 61 2.22 8.80 -14.58
C ASP A 61 2.30 7.63 -13.60
N GLY A 62 2.35 7.95 -12.30
CA GLY A 62 2.46 6.95 -11.24
C GLY A 62 1.28 5.98 -11.19
N VAL A 63 0.08 6.40 -11.64
CA VAL A 63 -1.11 5.52 -11.70
C VAL A 63 -0.92 4.43 -12.74
N GLN A 64 -0.45 4.79 -13.94
CA GLN A 64 -0.17 3.84 -15.00
C GLN A 64 0.97 2.89 -14.60
N ALA A 65 2.08 3.45 -14.09
CA ALA A 65 3.23 2.68 -13.64
C ALA A 65 2.84 1.68 -12.55
N THR A 66 2.08 2.11 -11.54
CA THR A 66 1.59 1.25 -10.46
C THR A 66 0.70 0.13 -11.00
N ARG A 67 -0.24 0.46 -11.92
CA ARG A 67 -1.12 -0.55 -12.53
C ARG A 67 -0.34 -1.62 -13.30
N GLN A 68 0.66 -1.21 -14.09
CA GLN A 68 1.51 -2.15 -14.83
C GLN A 68 2.35 -3.03 -13.90
N LEU A 69 2.89 -2.42 -12.83
CA LEU A 69 3.69 -3.14 -11.84
C LEU A 69 2.83 -4.19 -11.11
N ARG A 70 1.62 -3.83 -10.69
CA ARG A 70 0.71 -4.72 -9.94
C ARG A 70 0.12 -5.88 -10.75
N GLN A 71 0.25 -5.86 -12.08
CA GLN A 71 -0.10 -7.00 -12.94
C GLN A 71 0.95 -8.13 -12.90
N ARG A 72 2.10 -7.89 -12.29
CA ARG A 72 3.20 -8.86 -12.20
C ARG A 72 3.19 -9.54 -10.83
N GLU A 73 3.28 -10.86 -10.81
CA GLU A 73 3.42 -11.62 -9.57
C GLU A 73 4.72 -11.24 -8.84
N GLY A 74 4.65 -11.14 -7.51
CA GLY A 74 5.80 -10.79 -6.69
C GLY A 74 6.26 -9.34 -6.80
N SER A 75 5.47 -8.46 -7.44
CA SER A 75 5.82 -7.04 -7.54
C SER A 75 5.93 -6.38 -6.16
N PRO A 76 6.93 -5.50 -5.95
CA PRO A 76 7.09 -4.77 -4.71
C PRO A 76 5.88 -3.86 -4.43
N PRO A 77 5.54 -3.61 -3.15
CA PRO A 77 4.50 -2.66 -2.79
C PRO A 77 4.88 -1.24 -3.23
N VAL A 78 3.85 -0.44 -3.53
CA VAL A 78 4.00 0.95 -3.96
C VAL A 78 3.49 1.89 -2.88
N LEU A 79 4.35 2.79 -2.40
CA LEU A 79 4.01 3.93 -1.55
C LEU A 79 3.94 5.19 -2.43
N ALA A 80 2.74 5.74 -2.58
CA ALA A 80 2.52 6.92 -3.41
C ALA A 80 2.97 8.20 -2.69
N LEU A 81 3.73 9.04 -3.38
CA LEU A 81 4.00 10.42 -3.01
C LEU A 81 3.00 11.33 -3.71
N THR A 82 2.26 12.13 -2.96
CA THR A 82 1.25 13.04 -3.52
C THR A 82 1.34 14.43 -2.93
N THR A 83 0.82 15.42 -3.65
CA THR A 83 0.54 16.74 -3.11
C THR A 83 -0.88 16.77 -2.53
N PHE A 84 -1.15 17.75 -1.65
CA PHE A 84 -2.42 17.82 -0.89
C PHE A 84 -3.70 17.94 -1.75
N ASP A 85 -3.59 18.42 -3.01
CA ASP A 85 -4.76 18.88 -3.78
C ASP A 85 -5.24 17.91 -4.90
N ASP A 86 -4.79 16.65 -4.92
CA ASP A 86 -5.06 15.76 -6.05
C ASP A 86 -5.96 14.55 -5.73
N ASP A 87 -7.28 14.81 -5.62
CA ASP A 87 -8.28 13.76 -5.37
C ASP A 87 -8.38 12.73 -6.50
N GLN A 88 -8.19 13.16 -7.76
CA GLN A 88 -8.28 12.25 -8.91
C GLN A 88 -7.09 11.30 -8.96
N ALA A 89 -5.90 11.82 -8.66
CA ALA A 89 -4.70 11.01 -8.60
C ALA A 89 -4.75 10.02 -7.43
N LEU A 90 -5.23 10.46 -6.26
CA LEU A 90 -5.45 9.59 -5.10
C LEU A 90 -6.38 8.42 -5.44
N ALA A 91 -7.54 8.72 -6.05
CA ALA A 91 -8.49 7.69 -6.50
C ALA A 91 -7.88 6.76 -7.55
N GLY A 92 -7.08 7.30 -8.46
CA GLY A 92 -6.37 6.55 -9.49
C GLY A 92 -5.37 5.56 -8.90
N MET A 93 -4.53 6.01 -7.97
CA MET A 93 -3.51 5.20 -7.29
C MET A 93 -4.13 4.09 -6.44
N LEU A 94 -5.24 4.38 -5.72
CA LEU A 94 -5.99 3.36 -4.99
C LEU A 94 -6.47 2.25 -5.92
N ARG A 95 -7.10 2.62 -7.04
CA ARG A 95 -7.57 1.65 -8.04
C ARG A 95 -6.42 0.91 -8.74
N ALA A 96 -5.25 1.53 -8.85
CA ALA A 96 -4.06 0.88 -9.38
C ALA A 96 -3.40 -0.10 -8.40
N GLY A 97 -3.76 -0.06 -7.11
CA GLY A 97 -3.27 -0.98 -6.09
C GLY A 97 -2.06 -0.46 -5.31
N ALA A 98 -1.94 0.85 -5.11
CA ALA A 98 -0.95 1.42 -4.21
C ALA A 98 -1.19 0.91 -2.78
N SER A 99 -0.11 0.58 -2.07
CA SER A 99 -0.15 0.06 -0.70
C SER A 99 -0.19 1.16 0.36
N GLY A 100 0.06 2.41 -0.05
CA GLY A 100 0.01 3.54 0.87
C GLY A 100 0.16 4.89 0.17
N PHE A 101 -0.06 5.95 0.98
CA PHE A 101 0.00 7.34 0.55
C PHE A 101 0.72 8.18 1.59
N VAL A 102 1.61 9.00 1.12
CA VAL A 102 2.34 9.99 1.92
C VAL A 102 2.32 11.32 1.19
N LEU A 103 2.15 12.42 1.92
CA LEU A 103 2.24 13.75 1.33
C LEU A 103 3.70 14.15 1.07
N LYS A 104 3.96 14.81 -0.05
CA LYS A 104 5.24 15.50 -0.27
C LYS A 104 5.41 16.59 0.81
N GLY A 105 6.53 16.57 1.51
CA GLY A 105 6.81 17.55 2.58
C GLY A 105 6.50 17.09 4.01
N VAL A 106 6.07 15.83 4.22
CA VAL A 106 5.99 15.28 5.59
C VAL A 106 7.36 15.25 6.26
N PRO A 107 7.41 15.24 7.62
CA PRO A 107 8.66 15.04 8.34
C PRO A 107 9.39 13.76 7.91
N ALA A 108 10.73 13.81 7.89
CA ALA A 108 11.55 12.68 7.47
C ALA A 108 11.25 11.38 8.24
N GLU A 109 10.95 11.50 9.53
CA GLU A 109 10.62 10.37 10.40
C GLU A 109 9.31 9.69 10.00
N ASP A 110 8.32 10.48 9.56
CA ASP A 110 7.03 9.96 9.11
C ASP A 110 7.18 9.23 7.78
N LEU A 111 7.97 9.77 6.85
CA LEU A 111 8.30 9.11 5.60
C LEU A 111 9.03 7.79 5.85
N GLN A 112 10.03 7.78 6.73
CA GLN A 112 10.76 6.56 7.09
C GLN A 112 9.84 5.50 7.72
N ARG A 113 8.91 5.89 8.58
CA ARG A 113 7.90 4.97 9.15
C ARG A 113 6.98 4.41 8.07
N ALA A 114 6.50 5.26 7.16
CA ALA A 114 5.65 4.85 6.05
C ALA A 114 6.34 3.82 5.14
N VAL A 115 7.59 4.10 4.76
CA VAL A 115 8.41 3.20 3.92
C VAL A 115 8.62 1.85 4.61
N ARG A 116 8.95 1.81 5.91
CA ARG A 116 9.10 0.56 6.66
C ARG A 116 7.82 -0.25 6.66
N MET A 117 6.71 0.38 7.06
CA MET A 117 5.42 -0.28 7.17
C MET A 117 4.99 -0.89 5.84
N VAL A 118 5.16 -0.17 4.74
CA VAL A 118 4.78 -0.65 3.40
C VAL A 118 5.72 -1.77 2.94
N ALA A 119 7.03 -1.65 3.16
CA ALA A 119 8.00 -2.70 2.83
C ALA A 119 7.74 -4.01 3.60
N GLU A 120 7.22 -3.92 4.82
CA GLU A 120 6.83 -5.07 5.66
C GLU A 120 5.45 -5.64 5.29
N GLY A 121 4.84 -5.17 4.21
CA GLY A 121 3.52 -5.63 3.73
C GLY A 121 2.33 -5.00 4.46
N GLY A 122 2.57 -3.93 5.23
CA GLY A 122 1.52 -3.10 5.81
C GLY A 122 0.93 -2.10 4.82
N ALA A 123 0.02 -1.26 5.30
CA ALA A 123 -0.50 -0.11 4.57
C ALA A 123 -0.25 1.17 5.35
N TRP A 124 0.06 2.25 4.64
CA TRP A 124 0.22 3.56 5.25
C TRP A 124 -0.75 4.56 4.61
N LEU A 125 -1.54 5.21 5.45
CA LEU A 125 -2.37 6.34 5.04
C LEU A 125 -2.01 7.54 5.90
N ASP A 126 -1.50 8.59 5.27
CA ASP A 126 -1.30 9.86 5.94
C ASP A 126 -2.64 10.34 6.52
N PRO A 127 -2.70 10.78 7.79
CA PRO A 127 -3.94 11.26 8.41
C PRO A 127 -4.66 12.33 7.59
N ALA A 128 -3.91 13.20 6.90
CA ALA A 128 -4.48 14.26 6.07
C ALA A 128 -5.19 13.74 4.81
N VAL A 129 -4.82 12.56 4.29
CA VAL A 129 -5.46 11.95 3.12
C VAL A 129 -6.45 10.87 3.48
N THR A 130 -6.47 10.38 4.73
CA THR A 130 -7.33 9.27 5.16
C THR A 130 -8.82 9.56 4.91
N GLY A 131 -9.31 10.75 5.27
CA GLY A 131 -10.71 11.14 5.03
C GLY A 131 -11.08 11.14 3.54
N ARG A 132 -10.17 11.56 2.67
CA ARG A 132 -10.34 11.61 1.21
C ARG A 132 -10.34 10.21 0.60
N VAL A 133 -9.46 9.34 1.07
CA VAL A 133 -9.44 7.92 0.69
C VAL A 133 -10.78 7.27 1.01
N LEU A 134 -11.28 7.46 2.21
CA LEU A 134 -12.59 6.94 2.63
C LEU A 134 -13.75 7.54 1.80
N ALA A 135 -13.71 8.83 1.49
CA ALA A 135 -14.71 9.47 0.63
C ALA A 135 -14.70 8.89 -0.79
N THR A 136 -13.51 8.67 -1.36
CA THR A 136 -13.34 8.05 -2.70
C THR A 136 -13.90 6.62 -2.73
N TYR A 137 -13.69 5.84 -1.67
CA TYR A 137 -14.25 4.50 -1.56
C TYR A 137 -15.78 4.51 -1.41
N ARG A 138 -16.35 5.46 -0.67
CA ARG A 138 -17.81 5.60 -0.53
C ARG A 138 -18.51 6.02 -1.81
N SER A 139 -17.84 6.80 -2.67
CA SER A 139 -18.37 7.25 -3.95
C SER A 139 -18.13 6.25 -5.09
N ALA A 140 -17.30 5.24 -4.91
CA ALA A 140 -17.20 4.12 -5.85
C ALA A 140 -18.54 3.36 -5.80
N PRO A 141 -19.16 3.01 -6.99
CA PRO A 141 -20.35 2.20 -6.99
C PRO A 141 -20.06 0.92 -6.21
N ALA A 142 -20.83 0.69 -5.14
CA ALA A 142 -20.76 -0.53 -4.38
C ALA A 142 -21.00 -1.68 -5.34
N ALA A 143 -20.06 -2.62 -5.44
CA ALA A 143 -20.42 -3.94 -5.89
C ALA A 143 -21.49 -4.40 -4.90
N ALA A 144 -22.74 -4.48 -5.37
CA ALA A 144 -23.92 -4.72 -4.57
C ALA A 144 -23.76 -5.97 -3.73
N GLY A 145 -23.61 -5.81 -2.44
CA GLY A 145 -23.55 -6.85 -1.42
C GLY A 145 -24.53 -6.47 -0.30
N SER A 146 -25.66 -7.13 -0.28
CA SER A 146 -26.79 -7.03 0.63
C SER A 146 -26.39 -7.29 2.09
N ALA A 147 -26.99 -6.54 3.01
CA ALA A 147 -27.05 -6.87 4.44
C ALA A 147 -27.82 -8.19 4.63
N GLY A 148 -27.12 -9.24 5.00
CA GLY A 148 -27.65 -10.57 5.35
C GLY A 148 -26.56 -11.58 5.11
N GLN A 149 -26.30 -12.49 6.08
CA GLN A 149 -25.28 -13.55 6.12
C GLN A 149 -24.35 -13.53 4.91
N ASP A 150 -23.15 -13.02 5.13
CA ASP A 150 -22.24 -12.66 4.03
C ASP A 150 -21.55 -13.93 3.51
N PRO A 151 -21.93 -14.48 2.36
CA PRO A 151 -21.34 -15.71 1.83
C PRO A 151 -19.82 -15.57 1.59
N ASP A 152 -19.32 -14.35 1.51
CA ASP A 152 -17.90 -14.09 1.34
C ASP A 152 -17.14 -14.32 2.65
N LEU A 153 -17.72 -13.98 3.81
CA LEU A 153 -17.12 -14.27 5.12
C LEU A 153 -17.16 -15.78 5.45
N ASP A 154 -18.21 -16.48 5.02
CA ASP A 154 -18.33 -17.93 5.21
C ASP A 154 -17.28 -18.73 4.41
N ALA A 155 -16.67 -18.13 3.38
CA ALA A 155 -15.59 -18.73 2.62
C ALA A 155 -14.24 -18.70 3.37
N LEU A 156 -14.12 -17.87 4.42
CA LEU A 156 -12.90 -17.75 5.21
C LEU A 156 -12.86 -18.77 6.35
N THR A 157 -11.69 -19.33 6.59
CA THR A 157 -11.43 -20.07 7.82
C THR A 157 -11.39 -19.11 9.02
N GLY A 158 -11.61 -19.60 10.23
CA GLY A 158 -11.50 -18.78 11.45
C GLY A 158 -10.18 -18.02 11.53
N ARG A 159 -9.07 -18.64 11.09
CA ARG A 159 -7.75 -18.02 11.08
C ARG A 159 -7.61 -16.90 10.06
N GLU A 160 -8.17 -17.07 8.88
CA GLU A 160 -8.20 -16.05 7.84
C GLU A 160 -9.09 -14.85 8.27
N LEU A 161 -10.17 -15.12 9.00
CA LEU A 161 -11.02 -14.06 9.55
C LEU A 161 -10.30 -13.24 10.63
N GLU A 162 -9.54 -13.91 11.54
CA GLU A 162 -8.70 -13.23 12.52
C GLU A 162 -7.66 -12.33 11.85
N VAL A 163 -6.97 -12.85 10.82
CA VAL A 163 -5.99 -12.09 10.03
C VAL A 163 -6.65 -10.90 9.36
N LEU A 164 -7.82 -11.06 8.73
CA LEU A 164 -8.57 -9.98 8.10
C LEU A 164 -8.98 -8.89 9.10
N ALA A 165 -9.44 -9.28 10.30
CA ALA A 165 -9.79 -8.33 11.36
C ALA A 165 -8.57 -7.53 11.83
N LEU A 166 -7.39 -8.15 11.93
CA LEU A 166 -6.15 -7.47 12.29
C LEU A 166 -5.64 -6.54 11.17
N ILE A 167 -5.80 -6.94 9.91
CA ILE A 167 -5.58 -6.06 8.76
C ILE A 167 -6.48 -4.82 8.86
N GLY A 168 -7.76 -5.00 9.17
CA GLY A 168 -8.70 -3.91 9.36
C GLY A 168 -8.31 -2.95 10.49
N ARG A 169 -7.59 -3.44 11.52
CA ARG A 169 -7.02 -2.60 12.60
C ARG A 169 -5.70 -1.92 12.21
N GLY A 170 -5.24 -2.08 10.97
CA GLY A 170 -4.01 -1.47 10.47
C GLY A 170 -2.71 -2.18 10.91
N ARG A 171 -2.77 -3.42 11.40
CA ARG A 171 -1.60 -4.19 11.84
C ARG A 171 -0.73 -4.58 10.65
N THR A 172 0.59 -4.52 10.78
CA THR A 172 1.56 -5.08 9.83
C THR A 172 1.57 -6.61 9.89
N ASN A 173 2.18 -7.29 8.91
CA ASN A 173 2.31 -8.74 8.97
C ASN A 173 3.16 -9.22 10.16
N GLY A 174 4.19 -8.46 10.53
CA GLY A 174 5.00 -8.74 11.72
C GLY A 174 4.20 -8.62 13.03
N GLU A 175 3.38 -7.56 13.17
CA GLU A 175 2.49 -7.39 14.33
C GLU A 175 1.43 -8.48 14.40
N ILE A 176 0.84 -8.86 13.25
CA ILE A 176 -0.11 -9.97 13.16
C ILE A 176 0.56 -11.29 13.57
N ALA A 177 1.79 -11.53 13.10
CA ALA A 177 2.56 -12.71 13.44
C ALA A 177 2.82 -12.81 14.96
N ALA A 178 3.20 -11.70 15.59
CA ALA A 178 3.40 -11.60 17.02
C ALA A 178 2.09 -11.81 17.80
N GLU A 179 0.98 -11.18 17.39
CA GLU A 179 -0.32 -11.27 18.06
C GLU A 179 -0.94 -12.67 17.93
N LEU A 180 -0.70 -13.34 16.81
CA LEU A 180 -1.24 -14.67 16.52
C LEU A 180 -0.28 -15.83 16.86
N PHE A 181 0.93 -15.53 17.37
CA PHE A 181 1.97 -16.52 17.73
C PHE A 181 2.36 -17.44 16.57
N VAL A 182 2.53 -16.89 15.36
CA VAL A 182 2.96 -17.61 14.15
C VAL A 182 4.13 -16.92 13.47
N SER A 183 4.71 -17.55 12.44
CA SER A 183 5.73 -16.90 11.62
C SER A 183 5.11 -15.84 10.69
N GLU A 184 5.88 -14.82 10.35
CA GLU A 184 5.45 -13.81 9.36
C GLU A 184 5.17 -14.43 7.98
N GLY A 185 5.91 -15.47 7.59
CA GLY A 185 5.65 -16.24 6.38
C GLY A 185 4.27 -16.92 6.40
N THR A 186 3.84 -17.44 7.57
CA THR A 186 2.50 -17.99 7.76
C THR A 186 1.43 -16.91 7.59
N VAL A 187 1.66 -15.71 8.14
CA VAL A 187 0.74 -14.57 7.96
C VAL A 187 0.63 -14.18 6.49
N LYS A 188 1.75 -14.07 5.76
CA LYS A 188 1.76 -13.78 4.31
C LYS A 188 0.90 -14.78 3.54
N THR A 189 0.98 -16.05 3.87
CA THR A 189 0.15 -17.11 3.28
C THR A 189 -1.34 -16.87 3.54
N HIS A 190 -1.72 -16.60 4.79
CA HIS A 190 -3.12 -16.32 5.14
C HIS A 190 -3.64 -15.06 4.45
N VAL A 191 -2.84 -13.99 4.39
CA VAL A 191 -3.18 -12.75 3.68
C VAL A 191 -3.46 -13.02 2.20
N ASN A 192 -2.61 -13.79 1.53
CA ASN A 192 -2.82 -14.18 0.13
C ASN A 192 -4.11 -14.99 -0.06
N HIS A 193 -4.38 -15.92 0.83
CA HIS A 193 -5.63 -16.70 0.79
C HIS A 193 -6.87 -15.82 0.98
N VAL A 194 -6.84 -14.89 1.95
CA VAL A 194 -7.91 -13.91 2.17
C VAL A 194 -8.13 -13.09 0.89
N PHE A 195 -7.07 -12.55 0.29
CA PHE A 195 -7.20 -11.73 -0.91
C PHE A 195 -7.77 -12.52 -2.09
N THR A 196 -7.32 -13.77 -2.26
CA THR A 196 -7.83 -14.65 -3.33
C THR A 196 -9.30 -15.00 -3.12
N LYS A 197 -9.69 -15.42 -1.92
CA LYS A 197 -11.05 -15.86 -1.59
C LYS A 197 -12.07 -14.73 -1.70
N LEU A 198 -11.71 -13.55 -1.19
CA LEU A 198 -12.56 -12.37 -1.21
C LEU A 198 -12.36 -11.51 -2.48
N ARG A 199 -11.53 -11.96 -3.42
CA ARG A 199 -11.17 -11.22 -4.64
C ARG A 199 -10.71 -9.79 -4.35
N LEU A 200 -9.99 -9.61 -3.25
CA LEU A 200 -9.46 -8.31 -2.86
C LEU A 200 -8.16 -8.07 -3.64
N ARG A 201 -8.05 -6.91 -4.24
CA ARG A 201 -6.90 -6.55 -5.08
C ARG A 201 -5.66 -6.15 -4.29
N ASP A 202 -5.86 -5.66 -3.05
CA ASP A 202 -4.80 -5.10 -2.22
C ASP A 202 -5.22 -5.02 -0.74
N ARG A 203 -4.26 -4.63 0.12
CA ARG A 203 -4.47 -4.51 1.56
C ARG A 203 -5.44 -3.38 1.93
N ALA A 204 -5.48 -2.28 1.15
CA ALA A 204 -6.41 -1.19 1.40
C ALA A 204 -7.86 -1.66 1.18
N ALA A 205 -8.10 -2.46 0.13
CA ALA A 205 -9.39 -3.11 -0.09
C ALA A 205 -9.77 -4.04 1.06
N ALA A 206 -8.80 -4.77 1.64
CA ALA A 206 -9.05 -5.62 2.81
C ALA A 206 -9.41 -4.83 4.07
N VAL A 207 -8.78 -3.68 4.29
CA VAL A 207 -9.13 -2.77 5.39
C VAL A 207 -10.57 -2.30 5.24
N VAL A 208 -10.94 -1.81 4.05
CA VAL A 208 -12.32 -1.33 3.78
C VAL A 208 -13.33 -2.46 3.95
N PHE A 209 -13.03 -3.63 3.39
CA PHE A 209 -13.88 -4.82 3.54
C PHE A 209 -14.12 -5.17 5.01
N ALA A 210 -13.07 -5.16 5.84
CA ALA A 210 -13.18 -5.47 7.26
C ALA A 210 -14.09 -4.46 8.01
N PHE A 211 -14.06 -3.18 7.63
CA PHE A 211 -14.94 -2.16 8.18
C PHE A 211 -16.40 -2.31 7.71
N ASP A 212 -16.60 -2.54 6.41
CA ASP A 212 -17.94 -2.63 5.82
C ASP A 212 -18.70 -3.85 6.35
N HIS A 213 -18.00 -4.94 6.67
CA HIS A 213 -18.57 -6.17 7.23
C HIS A 213 -18.52 -6.23 8.77
N GLY A 214 -18.20 -5.11 9.44
CA GLY A 214 -18.27 -4.98 10.89
C GLY A 214 -17.23 -5.79 11.68
N LEU A 215 -16.18 -6.31 11.03
CA LEU A 215 -15.10 -7.05 11.69
C LEU A 215 -14.25 -6.13 12.59
N VAL A 216 -14.29 -4.84 12.33
CA VAL A 216 -13.60 -3.81 13.12
C VAL A 216 -14.56 -2.66 13.41
N LYS A 217 -14.60 -2.23 14.68
CA LYS A 217 -15.39 -1.04 15.07
C LYS A 217 -14.71 0.21 14.54
N ARG A 218 -15.48 1.13 13.96
CA ARG A 218 -14.99 2.46 13.58
C ARG A 218 -14.46 3.18 14.82
N PRO A 219 -13.26 3.78 14.75
CA PRO A 219 -12.86 4.71 15.78
C PRO A 219 -13.88 5.85 15.81
N GLY A 220 -14.41 6.14 17.00
CA GLY A 220 -15.36 7.24 17.22
C GLY A 220 -14.72 8.61 17.07
#